data_b4521bcbc819dae0929056325e2a4c90
#
_entry.id   b4521bcbc819dae0929056325e2a4c90
#
_cell.length_a   1.000
_cell.length_b   1.000
_cell.length_c   1.000
_cell.angle_alpha   90.00
_cell.angle_beta   90.00
_cell.angle_gamma   90.00
#
_symmetry.space_group_name_H-M   'P 1'
#
loop_
_entity.id
_entity.type
_entity.pdbx_description
1 polymer ?
#
loop_
_entity_poly.entity_id
_entity_poly.type
_entity_poly.pdbx_seq_one_letter_code
_entity_poly.pdbx_strand_id
1 'polypeptide(L)'
;MSILGLLMITTLVGCNPLDSKNANKQAADEEKIDKVLQGFERMKTGEIHIVNTEDGKHSTPLPGEPASYHNEKEFTGTFYLRQDLILGKFKNEAGVVYDYYYEDGELYYKLETQSQWKRKKYDTDKQERPVGIQRDAISYFRTIKDQFTITEDKETITIHYQNSDIDFLSQNTDLFATSANNRFHFFPDDKSVELNIDLTVSKKDYTPLSVTFTCSRRSYSSSKEKMVSQVTYSNINSGIHVEAPSGVENAISDEGELK
;
A
#
# COMPACT_ATOMS: atom_id res chain seq x y z
N MET A 1 73.52 29.64 -10.13
CA MET A 1 72.93 28.28 -10.26
C MET A 1 72.17 27.95 -8.96
N SER A 2 70.87 28.11 -8.97
CA SER A 2 70.01 27.83 -7.83
C SER A 2 69.14 26.62 -8.19
N ILE A 3 69.33 25.57 -7.42
CA ILE A 3 68.53 24.32 -7.54
C ILE A 3 67.32 24.46 -6.64
N LEU A 4 66.13 24.55 -7.27
CA LEU A 4 64.87 24.57 -6.58
C LEU A 4 64.44 23.12 -6.33
N GLY A 5 64.45 22.69 -5.08
CA GLY A 5 63.96 21.38 -4.64
C GLY A 5 62.41 21.40 -4.58
N LEU A 6 61.76 20.61 -5.41
CA LEU A 6 60.32 20.40 -5.41
C LEU A 6 59.95 19.36 -4.34
N LEU A 7 59.38 19.80 -3.23
CA LEU A 7 58.85 18.92 -2.19
C LEU A 7 57.48 18.42 -2.60
N MET A 8 57.36 17.14 -3.07
CA MET A 8 56.08 16.48 -3.25
C MET A 8 55.54 16.05 -1.88
N ILE A 9 54.47 16.73 -1.45
CA ILE A 9 53.66 16.29 -0.30
C ILE A 9 52.60 15.28 -0.83
N THR A 10 52.88 14.01 -0.65
CA THR A 10 51.88 12.95 -0.83
C THR A 10 50.94 12.95 0.36
N THR A 11 49.73 13.55 0.22
CA THR A 11 48.67 13.39 1.17
C THR A 11 48.11 11.98 1.01
N LEU A 12 48.49 11.09 1.91
CA LEU A 12 47.81 9.81 2.14
C LEU A 12 46.42 10.12 2.69
N VAL A 13 45.41 10.07 1.83
CA VAL A 13 44.01 10.03 2.24
C VAL A 13 43.80 8.67 2.91
N GLY A 14 43.92 8.62 4.21
CA GLY A 14 43.60 7.45 5.01
C GLY A 14 42.09 7.19 4.92
N CYS A 15 41.67 6.21 4.13
CA CYS A 15 40.32 5.67 4.22
C CYS A 15 40.10 5.11 5.62
N ASN A 16 39.23 5.72 6.39
CA ASN A 16 38.88 5.30 7.72
C ASN A 16 38.15 3.95 7.63
N PRO A 17 38.62 2.84 8.23
CA PRO A 17 37.99 1.52 8.06
C PRO A 17 36.60 1.44 8.65
N LEU A 18 36.15 2.40 9.46
CA LEU A 18 34.78 2.56 9.97
C LEU A 18 33.83 3.06 8.85
N ASP A 19 34.29 3.97 8.00
CA ASP A 19 33.45 4.51 6.88
C ASP A 19 33.23 3.43 5.81
N SER A 20 34.20 2.58 5.56
CA SER A 20 34.07 1.48 4.59
C SER A 20 33.08 0.38 5.06
N LYS A 21 33.02 0.09 6.36
CA LYS A 21 32.06 -0.89 6.91
C LYS A 21 30.63 -0.36 6.87
N ASN A 22 30.43 0.92 7.18
CA ASN A 22 29.11 1.55 7.11
C ASN A 22 28.61 1.66 5.65
N ALA A 23 29.48 2.05 4.72
CA ALA A 23 29.14 2.09 3.30
C ALA A 23 28.78 0.70 2.74
N ASN A 24 29.52 -0.35 3.12
CA ASN A 24 29.22 -1.72 2.70
C ASN A 24 27.89 -2.24 3.30
N LYS A 25 27.57 -1.88 4.55
CA LYS A 25 26.29 -2.24 5.16
C LYS A 25 25.14 -1.54 4.46
N GLN A 26 25.25 -0.23 4.23
CA GLN A 26 24.23 0.54 3.53
C GLN A 26 23.96 -0.02 2.12
N ALA A 27 24.99 -0.33 1.34
CA ALA A 27 24.82 -0.92 0.01
C ALA A 27 24.12 -2.30 0.09
N ALA A 28 24.43 -3.12 1.10
CA ALA A 28 23.76 -4.40 1.30
C ALA A 28 22.29 -4.25 1.70
N ASP A 29 21.97 -3.24 2.51
CA ASP A 29 20.58 -2.94 2.91
C ASP A 29 19.78 -2.39 1.71
N GLU A 30 20.34 -1.51 0.90
CA GLU A 30 19.71 -1.02 -0.33
C GLU A 30 19.44 -2.15 -1.34
N GLU A 31 20.36 -3.10 -1.51
CA GLU A 31 20.14 -4.28 -2.36
C GLU A 31 18.98 -5.15 -1.86
N LYS A 32 18.85 -5.32 -0.53
CA LYS A 32 17.73 -6.06 0.05
C LYS A 32 16.41 -5.34 -0.18
N ILE A 33 16.36 -4.03 0.02
CA ILE A 33 15.18 -3.21 -0.24
C ILE A 33 14.76 -3.35 -1.71
N ASP A 34 15.69 -3.27 -2.64
CA ASP A 34 15.42 -3.48 -4.07
C ASP A 34 14.80 -4.86 -4.35
N LYS A 35 15.31 -5.93 -3.72
CA LYS A 35 14.77 -7.29 -3.87
C LYS A 35 13.36 -7.40 -3.29
N VAL A 36 13.09 -6.77 -2.15
CA VAL A 36 11.73 -6.72 -1.57
C VAL A 36 10.77 -6.02 -2.54
N LEU A 37 11.10 -4.81 -2.99
CA LEU A 37 10.27 -4.05 -3.92
C LEU A 37 10.06 -4.81 -5.25
N GLN A 38 11.10 -5.48 -5.76
CA GLN A 38 11.01 -6.32 -6.94
C GLN A 38 10.07 -7.52 -6.74
N GLY A 39 9.99 -8.07 -5.52
CA GLY A 39 9.04 -9.12 -5.19
C GLY A 39 7.60 -8.68 -5.45
N PHE A 40 7.24 -7.48 -4.99
CA PHE A 40 5.91 -6.90 -5.22
C PHE A 40 5.65 -6.58 -6.71
N GLU A 41 6.64 -6.05 -7.43
CA GLU A 41 6.49 -5.81 -8.88
C GLU A 41 6.26 -7.07 -9.71
N ARG A 42 6.81 -8.19 -9.26
CA ARG A 42 6.71 -9.49 -9.96
C ARG A 42 5.41 -10.22 -9.70
N MET A 43 4.55 -9.73 -8.83
CA MET A 43 3.21 -10.30 -8.63
C MET A 43 2.43 -10.22 -9.94
N LYS A 44 1.90 -11.35 -10.37
CA LYS A 44 1.04 -11.47 -11.56
C LYS A 44 -0.32 -12.01 -11.21
N THR A 45 -0.35 -13.05 -10.38
CA THR A 45 -1.55 -13.72 -9.90
C THR A 45 -1.41 -14.02 -8.42
N GLY A 46 -2.50 -14.19 -7.73
CA GLY A 46 -2.50 -14.60 -6.32
C GLY A 46 -3.87 -14.46 -5.68
N GLU A 47 -3.90 -14.81 -4.42
CA GLU A 47 -5.00 -14.54 -3.52
C GLU A 47 -4.65 -13.34 -2.64
N ILE A 48 -5.66 -12.58 -2.26
CA ILE A 48 -5.50 -11.39 -1.42
C ILE A 48 -6.60 -11.34 -0.38
N HIS A 49 -6.22 -10.95 0.83
CA HIS A 49 -7.13 -10.61 1.91
C HIS A 49 -6.75 -9.26 2.46
N ILE A 50 -7.70 -8.31 2.45
CA ILE A 50 -7.54 -6.94 2.92
C ILE A 50 -8.51 -6.71 4.06
N VAL A 51 -7.99 -6.24 5.20
CA VAL A 51 -8.79 -5.75 6.32
C VAL A 51 -8.44 -4.28 6.53
N ASN A 52 -9.45 -3.43 6.42
CA ASN A 52 -9.32 -2.00 6.66
C ASN A 52 -10.08 -1.65 7.92
N THR A 53 -9.41 -1.08 8.89
CA THR A 53 -10.03 -0.56 10.11
C THR A 53 -9.83 0.94 10.20
N GLU A 54 -10.85 1.62 10.68
CA GLU A 54 -10.82 3.05 10.96
C GLU A 54 -11.38 3.30 12.36
N ASP A 55 -10.53 3.80 13.25
CA ASP A 55 -10.90 4.21 14.60
C ASP A 55 -10.85 5.73 14.67
N GLY A 56 -11.94 6.35 15.14
CA GLY A 56 -12.00 7.80 15.29
C GLY A 56 -12.54 8.24 16.64
N LYS A 57 -12.07 9.42 17.07
CA LYS A 57 -12.58 10.09 18.26
C LYS A 57 -12.78 11.58 17.95
N HIS A 58 -14.04 11.99 18.00
CA HIS A 58 -14.43 13.39 17.85
C HIS A 58 -14.04 14.20 19.08
N SER A 59 -13.39 15.35 18.88
CA SER A 59 -13.10 16.29 19.98
C SER A 59 -14.36 16.99 20.50
N THR A 60 -15.32 17.23 19.60
CA THR A 60 -16.61 17.86 19.87
C THR A 60 -17.66 17.18 19.00
N PRO A 61 -18.26 16.08 19.48
CA PRO A 61 -19.31 15.39 18.73
C PRO A 61 -20.53 16.28 18.53
N LEU A 62 -21.16 16.21 17.36
CA LEU A 62 -22.45 16.86 17.13
C LEU A 62 -23.56 16.13 17.92
N PRO A 63 -24.69 16.81 18.22
CA PRO A 63 -25.80 16.14 18.88
C PRO A 63 -26.27 14.90 18.12
N GLY A 64 -26.22 13.74 18.77
CA GLY A 64 -26.57 12.44 18.18
C GLY A 64 -25.41 11.68 17.52
N GLU A 65 -24.24 12.28 17.40
CA GLU A 65 -23.03 11.57 16.93
C GLU A 65 -22.32 10.87 18.10
N PRO A 66 -21.79 9.65 17.88
CA PRO A 66 -20.98 8.99 18.89
C PRO A 66 -19.67 9.74 19.10
N ALA A 67 -19.18 9.80 20.34
CA ALA A 67 -17.90 10.41 20.68
C ALA A 67 -16.70 9.66 20.06
N SER A 68 -16.90 8.41 19.69
CA SER A 68 -15.93 7.56 19.01
C SER A 68 -16.63 6.61 18.05
N TYR A 69 -15.95 6.19 17.00
CA TYR A 69 -16.44 5.21 16.06
C TYR A 69 -15.34 4.19 15.72
N HIS A 70 -15.77 3.02 15.29
CA HIS A 70 -14.95 1.96 14.73
C HIS A 70 -15.62 1.43 13.47
N ASN A 71 -14.92 1.47 12.35
CA ASN A 71 -15.37 0.93 11.08
C ASN A 71 -14.41 -0.17 10.63
N GLU A 72 -14.97 -1.26 10.11
CA GLU A 72 -14.18 -2.34 9.51
C GLU A 72 -14.75 -2.68 8.13
N LYS A 73 -13.87 -2.82 7.15
CA LYS A 73 -14.17 -3.29 5.80
C LYS A 73 -13.22 -4.40 5.44
N GLU A 74 -13.71 -5.39 4.72
CA GLU A 74 -12.95 -6.57 4.37
C GLU A 74 -13.09 -6.89 2.89
N PHE A 75 -12.00 -7.27 2.24
CA PHE A 75 -11.99 -7.82 0.89
C PHE A 75 -11.20 -9.11 0.87
N THR A 76 -11.78 -10.17 0.30
CA THR A 76 -11.09 -11.44 0.05
C THR A 76 -11.29 -11.82 -1.40
N GLY A 77 -10.21 -12.14 -2.11
CA GLY A 77 -10.33 -12.45 -3.53
C GLY A 77 -9.08 -12.99 -4.18
N THR A 78 -9.18 -13.16 -5.48
CA THR A 78 -8.10 -13.54 -6.38
C THR A 78 -7.85 -12.45 -7.40
N PHE A 79 -6.61 -12.32 -7.85
CA PHE A 79 -6.24 -11.31 -8.84
C PHE A 79 -5.36 -11.89 -9.95
N TYR A 80 -5.48 -11.30 -11.15
CA TYR A 80 -4.61 -11.53 -12.29
C TYR A 80 -4.25 -10.18 -12.92
N LEU A 81 -3.15 -9.59 -12.45
CA LEU A 81 -2.76 -8.21 -12.80
C LEU A 81 -2.39 -8.01 -14.26
N ARG A 82 -1.98 -9.06 -14.98
CA ARG A 82 -1.65 -8.95 -16.41
C ARG A 82 -2.87 -8.68 -17.28
N GLN A 83 -4.04 -9.19 -16.89
CA GLN A 83 -5.31 -9.03 -17.59
C GLN A 83 -6.25 -8.08 -16.85
N ASP A 84 -5.75 -7.44 -15.81
CA ASP A 84 -6.54 -6.50 -15.02
C ASP A 84 -7.80 -7.10 -14.40
N LEU A 85 -7.72 -8.37 -13.98
CA LEU A 85 -8.83 -9.12 -13.43
C LEU A 85 -8.73 -9.24 -11.91
N ILE A 86 -9.85 -9.01 -11.23
CA ILE A 86 -9.98 -9.21 -9.79
C ILE A 86 -11.36 -9.81 -9.52
N LEU A 87 -11.40 -10.91 -8.80
CA LEU A 87 -12.63 -11.58 -8.38
C LEU A 87 -12.62 -11.79 -6.88
N GLY A 88 -13.69 -11.45 -6.18
CA GLY A 88 -13.73 -11.63 -4.73
C GLY A 88 -15.04 -11.26 -4.09
N LYS A 89 -14.97 -11.07 -2.78
CA LYS A 89 -16.06 -10.62 -1.94
C LYS A 89 -15.62 -9.39 -1.14
N PHE A 90 -16.48 -8.41 -1.10
CA PHE A 90 -16.30 -7.20 -0.31
C PHE A 90 -17.37 -7.14 0.78
N LYS A 91 -16.95 -6.94 2.02
CA LYS A 91 -17.82 -6.71 3.18
C LYS A 91 -17.63 -5.28 3.65
N ASN A 92 -18.70 -4.51 3.67
CA ASN A 92 -18.69 -3.13 4.15
C ASN A 92 -18.80 -3.04 5.68
N GLU A 93 -18.69 -1.82 6.22
CA GLU A 93 -18.79 -1.54 7.66
C GLU A 93 -20.14 -1.95 8.30
N ALA A 94 -21.20 -2.06 7.52
CA ALA A 94 -22.50 -2.56 7.98
C ALA A 94 -22.61 -4.10 7.97
N GLY A 95 -21.52 -4.81 7.59
CA GLY A 95 -21.48 -6.26 7.46
C GLY A 95 -22.15 -6.80 6.20
N VAL A 96 -22.54 -5.94 5.26
CA VAL A 96 -23.17 -6.35 4.00
C VAL A 96 -22.09 -6.88 3.06
N VAL A 97 -22.34 -8.07 2.49
CA VAL A 97 -21.40 -8.75 1.61
C VAL A 97 -21.83 -8.58 0.15
N TYR A 98 -20.87 -8.22 -0.68
CA TYR A 98 -21.04 -8.09 -2.13
C TYR A 98 -20.10 -9.07 -2.82
N ASP A 99 -20.59 -9.76 -3.86
CA ASP A 99 -19.73 -10.35 -4.88
C ASP A 99 -19.15 -9.23 -5.74
N TYR A 100 -17.87 -9.33 -6.04
CA TYR A 100 -17.07 -8.30 -6.69
C TYR A 100 -16.31 -8.91 -7.86
N TYR A 101 -16.42 -8.30 -9.03
CA TYR A 101 -15.62 -8.65 -10.19
C TYR A 101 -15.18 -7.36 -10.90
N TYR A 102 -13.90 -7.29 -11.23
CA TYR A 102 -13.30 -6.16 -11.92
C TYR A 102 -12.56 -6.64 -13.16
N GLU A 103 -12.80 -6.01 -14.30
CA GLU A 103 -12.17 -6.29 -15.59
C GLU A 103 -12.11 -5.02 -16.43
N ASP A 104 -10.94 -4.71 -17.01
CA ASP A 104 -10.72 -3.65 -18.00
C ASP A 104 -11.35 -2.28 -17.64
N GLY A 105 -11.23 -1.86 -16.40
CA GLY A 105 -11.78 -0.57 -15.94
C GLY A 105 -13.26 -0.59 -15.60
N GLU A 106 -13.91 -1.74 -15.64
CA GLU A 106 -15.29 -1.90 -15.22
C GLU A 106 -15.41 -2.71 -13.94
N LEU A 107 -16.16 -2.19 -12.98
CA LEU A 107 -16.53 -2.89 -11.77
C LEU A 107 -17.91 -3.49 -11.91
N TYR A 108 -17.99 -4.78 -11.65
CA TYR A 108 -19.22 -5.53 -11.52
C TYR A 108 -19.43 -5.94 -10.07
N TYR A 109 -20.60 -5.73 -9.54
CA TYR A 109 -20.93 -6.10 -8.18
C TYR A 109 -22.40 -6.46 -8.01
N LYS A 110 -22.67 -7.26 -7.03
CA LYS A 110 -24.05 -7.55 -6.58
C LYS A 110 -24.04 -7.91 -5.09
N LEU A 111 -25.15 -7.72 -4.42
CA LEU A 111 -25.32 -8.32 -3.09
C LEU A 111 -25.22 -9.83 -3.23
N GLU A 112 -24.55 -10.51 -2.28
CA GLU A 112 -24.43 -11.97 -2.26
C GLU A 112 -25.80 -12.68 -2.36
N THR A 113 -26.85 -12.04 -1.81
CA THR A 113 -28.23 -12.55 -1.81
C THR A 113 -29.01 -12.27 -3.09
N GLN A 114 -28.42 -11.56 -4.07
CA GLN A 114 -29.06 -11.16 -5.32
C GLN A 114 -28.43 -11.89 -6.50
N SER A 115 -29.25 -12.13 -7.55
CA SER A 115 -28.77 -12.72 -8.80
C SER A 115 -28.32 -11.68 -9.83
N GLN A 116 -28.86 -10.45 -9.76
CA GLN A 116 -28.61 -9.41 -10.75
C GLN A 116 -27.28 -8.70 -10.46
N TRP A 117 -26.36 -8.75 -11.43
CA TRP A 117 -25.15 -7.95 -11.42
C TRP A 117 -25.45 -6.50 -11.81
N LYS A 118 -24.75 -5.58 -11.16
CA LYS A 118 -24.66 -4.17 -11.51
C LYS A 118 -23.28 -3.88 -12.05
N ARG A 119 -23.19 -2.96 -12.99
CA ARG A 119 -21.95 -2.52 -13.61
C ARG A 119 -21.76 -1.04 -13.41
N LYS A 120 -20.57 -0.65 -12.97
CA LYS A 120 -20.13 0.73 -12.86
C LYS A 120 -18.81 0.88 -13.60
N LYS A 121 -18.74 1.88 -14.47
CA LYS A 121 -17.49 2.25 -15.11
C LYS A 121 -16.59 2.92 -14.09
N TYR A 122 -15.39 2.39 -13.95
CA TYR A 122 -14.38 2.98 -13.10
C TYR A 122 -13.71 4.13 -13.88
N ASP A 123 -13.61 5.29 -13.25
CA ASP A 123 -12.74 6.35 -13.73
C ASP A 123 -11.31 5.91 -13.41
N THR A 124 -10.62 5.37 -14.42
CA THR A 124 -9.29 4.74 -14.28
C THR A 124 -8.23 5.70 -13.74
N ASP A 125 -8.46 7.00 -13.85
CA ASP A 125 -7.50 8.01 -13.37
C ASP A 125 -7.57 8.24 -11.85
N LYS A 126 -8.58 7.69 -11.15
CA LYS A 126 -8.84 8.00 -9.74
C LYS A 126 -9.13 6.80 -8.84
N GLN A 127 -9.20 5.58 -9.39
CA GLN A 127 -9.68 4.45 -8.59
C GLN A 127 -8.68 3.29 -8.64
N GLU A 128 -8.16 3.01 -7.47
CA GLU A 128 -7.15 2.01 -7.27
C GLU A 128 -7.77 0.64 -7.08
N ARG A 129 -7.11 -0.33 -7.67
CA ARG A 129 -7.50 -1.73 -7.56
C ARG A 129 -7.28 -2.23 -6.14
N PRO A 130 -8.10 -3.15 -5.63
CA PRO A 130 -7.86 -3.76 -4.31
C PRO A 130 -6.71 -4.78 -4.39
N VAL A 131 -5.51 -4.30 -4.68
CA VAL A 131 -4.29 -5.13 -4.78
C VAL A 131 -3.28 -4.85 -3.67
N GLY A 132 -3.63 -3.96 -2.76
CA GLY A 132 -2.86 -3.63 -1.56
C GLY A 132 -1.81 -2.57 -1.79
N ILE A 133 -0.89 -2.71 -2.73
CA ILE A 133 0.13 -1.72 -3.05
C ILE A 133 0.11 -1.36 -4.53
N GLN A 134 0.10 -0.09 -4.83
CA GLN A 134 0.06 0.42 -6.19
C GLN A 134 1.46 0.42 -6.83
N ARG A 135 1.53 0.27 -8.16
CA ARG A 135 2.81 0.27 -8.89
C ARG A 135 3.56 1.59 -8.73
N ASP A 136 2.85 2.70 -8.71
CA ASP A 136 3.45 4.02 -8.58
C ASP A 136 4.08 4.21 -7.20
N ALA A 137 3.47 3.64 -6.14
CA ALA A 137 4.07 3.59 -4.81
C ALA A 137 5.39 2.81 -4.81
N ILE A 138 5.46 1.65 -5.47
CA ILE A 138 6.69 0.87 -5.57
C ILE A 138 7.77 1.65 -6.34
N SER A 139 7.39 2.29 -7.44
CA SER A 139 8.30 3.12 -8.22
C SER A 139 8.86 4.29 -7.40
N TYR A 140 8.00 4.95 -6.62
CA TYR A 140 8.40 6.01 -5.70
C TYR A 140 9.35 5.46 -4.61
N PHE A 141 9.03 4.33 -3.97
CA PHE A 141 9.85 3.73 -2.91
C PHE A 141 11.27 3.41 -3.37
N ARG A 142 11.47 3.10 -4.65
CA ARG A 142 12.82 2.92 -5.21
C ARG A 142 13.65 4.19 -5.20
N THR A 143 13.01 5.36 -5.26
CA THR A 143 13.72 6.65 -5.24
C THR A 143 14.14 7.09 -3.83
N ILE A 144 13.57 6.48 -2.80
CA ILE A 144 13.78 6.83 -1.39
C ILE A 144 14.27 5.64 -0.55
N LYS A 145 15.05 4.74 -1.14
CA LYS A 145 15.52 3.52 -0.46
C LYS A 145 16.26 3.78 0.85
N ASP A 146 16.98 4.87 0.93
CA ASP A 146 17.70 5.34 2.11
C ASP A 146 16.80 5.71 3.30
N GLN A 147 15.48 5.89 3.07
CA GLN A 147 14.50 6.17 4.12
C GLN A 147 13.89 4.90 4.72
N PHE A 148 14.21 3.72 4.16
CA PHE A 148 13.72 2.47 4.71
C PHE A 148 14.65 1.92 5.80
N THR A 149 14.05 1.32 6.81
CA THR A 149 14.74 0.44 7.75
C THR A 149 14.34 -1.02 7.49
N ILE A 150 15.20 -1.96 7.88
CA ILE A 150 14.99 -3.38 7.62
C ILE A 150 14.95 -4.12 8.95
N THR A 151 13.97 -5.02 9.09
CA THR A 151 13.97 -6.06 10.11
C THR A 151 13.90 -7.44 9.46
N GLU A 152 14.58 -8.40 10.05
CA GLU A 152 14.61 -9.78 9.58
C GLU A 152 14.40 -10.75 10.73
N ASP A 153 13.64 -11.80 10.45
CA ASP A 153 13.58 -12.98 11.31
C ASP A 153 14.10 -14.23 10.57
N LYS A 154 13.69 -15.43 11.01
CA LYS A 154 14.14 -16.69 10.39
C LYS A 154 13.56 -16.88 8.99
N GLU A 155 12.35 -16.40 8.74
CA GLU A 155 11.53 -16.72 7.58
C GLU A 155 11.21 -15.49 6.73
N THR A 156 11.24 -14.28 7.32
CA THR A 156 10.77 -13.06 6.66
C THR A 156 11.80 -11.94 6.67
N ILE A 157 11.62 -11.04 5.72
CA ILE A 157 12.27 -9.72 5.64
C ILE A 157 11.14 -8.70 5.58
N THR A 158 11.19 -7.69 6.45
CA THR A 158 10.27 -6.56 6.43
C THR A 158 11.05 -5.27 6.24
N ILE A 159 10.63 -4.45 5.28
CA ILE A 159 11.11 -3.09 5.13
C ILE A 159 10.05 -2.12 5.65
N HIS A 160 10.51 -1.13 6.42
CA HIS A 160 9.67 -0.16 7.11
C HIS A 160 9.91 1.24 6.55
N TYR A 161 8.85 1.93 6.19
CA TYR A 161 8.85 3.33 5.81
C TYR A 161 7.98 4.12 6.77
N GLN A 162 8.47 5.29 7.18
CA GLN A 162 7.71 6.22 8.02
C GLN A 162 7.80 7.62 7.44
N ASN A 163 6.65 8.33 7.43
CA ASN A 163 6.59 9.73 7.00
C ASN A 163 5.57 10.50 7.85
N SER A 164 5.91 11.73 8.21
CA SER A 164 5.05 12.67 8.95
C SER A 164 5.03 14.06 8.32
N ASP A 165 5.54 14.21 7.11
CA ASP A 165 5.50 15.45 6.34
C ASP A 165 4.10 15.65 5.75
N ILE A 166 3.33 16.56 6.35
CA ILE A 166 1.94 16.86 5.98
C ILE A 166 1.85 17.38 4.55
N ASP A 167 2.77 18.25 4.16
CA ASP A 167 2.77 18.87 2.82
C ASP A 167 3.00 17.80 1.75
N PHE A 168 3.96 16.91 1.97
CA PHE A 168 4.23 15.80 1.08
C PHE A 168 3.05 14.82 1.02
N LEU A 169 2.52 14.38 2.16
CA LEU A 169 1.45 13.38 2.22
C LEU A 169 0.14 13.89 1.61
N SER A 170 -0.22 15.17 1.84
CA SER A 170 -1.43 15.75 1.27
C SER A 170 -1.39 15.92 -0.26
N GLN A 171 -0.20 16.09 -0.83
CA GLN A 171 0.01 16.19 -2.28
C GLN A 171 0.13 14.83 -2.98
N ASN A 172 0.42 13.77 -2.23
CA ASN A 172 0.71 12.43 -2.75
C ASN A 172 -0.21 11.34 -2.19
N THR A 173 -1.42 11.68 -1.82
CA THR A 173 -2.40 10.78 -1.20
C THR A 173 -2.61 9.49 -2.00
N ASP A 174 -2.63 9.60 -3.34
CA ASP A 174 -2.89 8.48 -4.25
C ASP A 174 -1.78 7.42 -4.23
N LEU A 175 -0.53 7.78 -3.86
CA LEU A 175 0.56 6.81 -3.72
C LEU A 175 0.31 5.79 -2.61
N PHE A 176 -0.47 6.14 -1.60
CA PHE A 176 -0.63 5.35 -0.38
C PHE A 176 -2.00 4.70 -0.25
N ALA A 177 -2.80 4.77 -1.29
CA ALA A 177 -4.09 4.10 -1.30
C ALA A 177 -3.93 2.58 -1.44
N THR A 178 -4.70 1.82 -0.67
CA THR A 178 -4.65 0.35 -0.67
C THR A 178 -5.79 -0.27 -1.44
N SER A 179 -6.89 0.49 -1.61
CA SER A 179 -8.04 0.12 -2.44
C SER A 179 -8.88 1.35 -2.74
N ALA A 180 -9.76 1.26 -3.73
CA ALA A 180 -10.68 2.33 -4.13
C ALA A 180 -11.53 2.90 -2.98
N ASN A 181 -11.79 2.09 -1.96
CA ASN A 181 -12.62 2.45 -0.82
C ASN A 181 -11.80 2.72 0.46
N ASN A 182 -10.48 2.75 0.35
CA ASN A 182 -9.60 2.99 1.48
C ASN A 182 -8.46 3.93 1.09
N ARG A 183 -8.80 5.21 0.98
CA ARG A 183 -7.84 6.30 0.77
C ARG A 183 -7.55 6.94 2.11
N PHE A 184 -6.28 7.04 2.41
CA PHE A 184 -5.83 7.91 3.50
C PHE A 184 -5.98 9.35 3.03
N HIS A 185 -6.91 10.10 3.63
CA HIS A 185 -7.07 11.50 3.33
C HIS A 185 -6.17 12.32 4.26
N PHE A 186 -5.15 12.93 3.68
CA PHE A 186 -4.28 13.88 4.36
C PHE A 186 -4.69 15.29 3.95
N PHE A 187 -4.85 16.17 4.92
CA PHE A 187 -5.22 17.55 4.65
C PHE A 187 -4.08 18.49 5.10
N PRO A 188 -3.78 19.55 4.31
CA PRO A 188 -2.71 20.50 4.67
C PRO A 188 -2.91 21.20 6.02
N ASP A 189 -4.15 21.27 6.52
CA ASP A 189 -4.51 21.86 7.80
C ASP A 189 -4.60 20.85 8.96
N ASP A 190 -4.26 19.59 8.75
CA ASP A 190 -4.14 18.62 9.83
C ASP A 190 -3.05 19.06 10.82
N LYS A 191 -3.30 18.90 12.13
CA LYS A 191 -2.33 19.26 13.18
C LYS A 191 -1.14 18.31 13.26
N SER A 192 -1.35 17.07 12.91
CA SER A 192 -0.31 16.05 12.82
C SER A 192 -0.78 14.88 11.97
N VAL A 193 0.14 14.27 11.29
CA VAL A 193 -0.03 13.06 10.53
C VAL A 193 1.18 12.16 10.76
N GLU A 194 0.95 10.85 10.77
CA GLU A 194 2.00 9.84 10.79
C GLU A 194 1.56 8.66 9.93
N LEU A 195 2.32 8.37 8.89
CA LEU A 195 2.14 7.23 8.02
C LEU A 195 3.27 6.24 8.23
N ASN A 196 2.93 4.99 8.53
CA ASN A 196 3.87 3.87 8.59
C ASN A 196 3.45 2.82 7.57
N ILE A 197 4.43 2.28 6.83
CA ILE A 197 4.22 1.25 5.81
C ILE A 197 5.23 0.13 6.05
N ASP A 198 4.73 -1.09 6.20
CA ASP A 198 5.52 -2.29 6.35
C ASP A 198 5.29 -3.20 5.14
N LEU A 199 6.35 -3.54 4.41
CA LEU A 199 6.31 -4.50 3.33
C LEU A 199 7.08 -5.75 3.74
N THR A 200 6.39 -6.89 3.82
CA THR A 200 6.95 -8.15 4.27
C THR A 200 6.99 -9.17 3.14
N VAL A 201 8.12 -9.82 2.99
CA VAL A 201 8.35 -10.89 2.01
C VAL A 201 8.96 -12.14 2.67
N SER A 202 8.80 -13.28 2.01
CA SER A 202 9.55 -14.50 2.35
C SER A 202 11.06 -14.27 2.16
N LYS A 203 11.85 -14.61 3.15
CA LYS A 203 13.33 -14.52 3.09
C LYS A 203 13.95 -15.47 2.07
N LYS A 204 13.25 -16.55 1.75
CA LYS A 204 13.72 -17.61 0.84
C LYS A 204 13.79 -17.14 -0.61
N ASP A 205 12.77 -16.41 -1.07
CA ASP A 205 12.57 -16.13 -2.49
C ASP A 205 11.99 -14.73 -2.76
N TYR A 206 11.86 -13.90 -1.74
CA TYR A 206 11.27 -12.55 -1.80
C TYR A 206 9.82 -12.53 -2.29
N THR A 207 9.08 -13.65 -2.14
CA THR A 207 7.65 -13.68 -2.42
C THR A 207 6.90 -12.78 -1.44
N PRO A 208 6.04 -11.85 -1.90
CA PRO A 208 5.22 -11.01 -1.04
C PRO A 208 4.31 -11.80 -0.11
N LEU A 209 4.30 -11.43 1.15
CA LEU A 209 3.45 -12.02 2.19
C LEU A 209 2.43 -11.03 2.72
N SER A 210 2.84 -9.79 2.98
CA SER A 210 1.90 -8.77 3.48
C SER A 210 2.39 -7.35 3.22
N VAL A 211 1.42 -6.44 3.23
CA VAL A 211 1.64 -5.00 3.36
C VAL A 211 0.74 -4.48 4.47
N THR A 212 1.29 -3.67 5.37
CA THR A 212 0.51 -2.98 6.39
C THR A 212 0.72 -1.49 6.25
N PHE A 213 -0.36 -0.75 6.09
CA PHE A 213 -0.38 0.70 6.19
C PHE A 213 -1.03 1.09 7.51
N THR A 214 -0.37 1.94 8.27
CA THR A 214 -0.95 2.54 9.48
C THR A 214 -0.85 4.05 9.34
N CYS A 215 -1.99 4.72 9.34
CA CYS A 215 -2.08 6.17 9.34
C CYS A 215 -2.72 6.64 10.64
N SER A 216 -2.06 7.56 11.32
CA SER A 216 -2.62 8.29 12.46
C SER A 216 -2.65 9.77 12.12
N ARG A 217 -3.79 10.42 12.28
CA ARG A 217 -3.90 11.86 12.07
C ARG A 217 -4.65 12.55 13.20
N ARG A 218 -4.39 13.81 13.35
CA ARG A 218 -5.15 14.73 14.18
C ARG A 218 -5.61 15.89 13.32
N SER A 219 -6.92 15.96 13.09
CA SER A 219 -7.53 17.00 12.26
C SER A 219 -7.39 18.39 12.88
N TYR A 220 -7.67 19.41 12.08
CA TYR A 220 -7.74 20.80 12.55
C TYR A 220 -8.70 20.96 13.74
N SER A 221 -9.86 20.29 13.71
CA SER A 221 -10.85 20.25 14.79
C SER A 221 -10.39 19.46 16.03
N SER A 222 -9.16 18.95 16.02
CA SER A 222 -8.56 18.09 17.06
C SER A 222 -9.17 16.69 17.20
N SER A 223 -10.01 16.26 16.26
CA SER A 223 -10.41 14.84 16.15
C SER A 223 -9.20 13.99 15.87
N LYS A 224 -9.16 12.82 16.49
CA LYS A 224 -8.10 11.82 16.30
C LYS A 224 -8.65 10.68 15.48
N GLU A 225 -7.90 10.27 14.47
CA GLU A 225 -8.23 9.15 13.61
C GLU A 225 -7.02 8.25 13.48
N LYS A 226 -7.27 6.95 13.47
CA LYS A 226 -6.28 5.93 13.13
C LYS A 226 -6.90 4.99 12.11
N MET A 227 -6.23 4.86 10.98
CA MET A 227 -6.60 3.93 9.92
C MET A 227 -5.52 2.88 9.78
N VAL A 228 -5.92 1.62 9.66
CA VAL A 228 -5.00 0.52 9.37
C VAL A 228 -5.55 -0.25 8.17
N SER A 229 -4.70 -0.45 7.17
CA SER A 229 -4.99 -1.37 6.08
C SER A 229 -3.99 -2.51 6.15
N GLN A 230 -4.50 -3.70 6.42
CA GLN A 230 -3.72 -4.92 6.51
C GLN A 230 -4.01 -5.80 5.30
N VAL A 231 -3.00 -6.02 4.48
CA VAL A 231 -3.09 -6.81 3.26
C VAL A 231 -2.23 -8.05 3.41
N THR A 232 -2.80 -9.22 3.18
CA THR A 232 -2.06 -10.48 3.13
C THR A 232 -2.20 -11.12 1.77
N TYR A 233 -1.13 -11.78 1.33
CA TYR A 233 -1.06 -12.44 0.05
C TYR A 233 -0.79 -13.93 0.24
N SER A 234 -1.39 -14.76 -0.63
CA SER A 234 -1.10 -16.18 -0.71
C SER A 234 -1.13 -16.66 -2.17
N ASN A 235 -0.57 -17.83 -2.42
CA ASN A 235 -0.57 -18.46 -3.74
C ASN A 235 -0.04 -17.54 -4.87
N ILE A 236 0.95 -16.68 -4.56
CA ILE A 236 1.53 -15.73 -5.51
C ILE A 236 2.18 -16.47 -6.68
N ASN A 237 1.79 -16.08 -7.90
CA ASN A 237 2.28 -16.65 -9.17
C ASN A 237 2.10 -18.17 -9.30
N SER A 238 1.14 -18.76 -8.59
CA SER A 238 0.86 -20.20 -8.60
C SER A 238 0.04 -20.68 -9.81
N GLY A 239 -0.24 -19.79 -10.79
CA GLY A 239 -1.04 -20.13 -11.96
C GLY A 239 -2.54 -20.11 -11.71
N ILE A 240 -3.01 -19.39 -10.69
CA ILE A 240 -4.45 -19.16 -10.46
C ILE A 240 -5.05 -18.52 -11.71
N HIS A 241 -6.18 -19.08 -12.15
CA HIS A 241 -6.97 -18.55 -13.23
C HIS A 241 -8.19 -17.84 -12.64
N VAL A 242 -8.48 -16.65 -13.15
CA VAL A 242 -9.66 -15.84 -12.79
C VAL A 242 -10.60 -15.84 -13.99
N GLU A 243 -11.81 -16.35 -13.81
CA GLU A 243 -12.85 -16.35 -14.85
C GLU A 243 -13.98 -15.40 -14.47
N ALA A 244 -14.59 -14.79 -15.48
CA ALA A 244 -15.75 -13.95 -15.27
C ALA A 244 -16.90 -14.76 -14.65
N PRO A 245 -17.54 -14.28 -13.58
CA PRO A 245 -18.68 -14.97 -12.99
C PRO A 245 -19.86 -15.02 -13.97
N SER A 246 -20.65 -16.09 -13.89
CA SER A 246 -21.86 -16.20 -14.70
C SER A 246 -22.85 -15.06 -14.45
N GLY A 247 -23.46 -14.53 -15.50
CA GLY A 247 -24.43 -13.45 -15.44
C GLY A 247 -23.85 -12.04 -15.47
N VAL A 248 -22.51 -11.89 -15.42
CA VAL A 248 -21.83 -10.59 -15.52
C VAL A 248 -22.12 -9.94 -16.89
N GLU A 249 -22.25 -10.74 -17.95
CA GLU A 249 -22.59 -10.29 -19.32
C GLU A 249 -23.96 -9.59 -19.41
N ASN A 250 -24.84 -9.86 -18.44
CA ASN A 250 -26.18 -9.27 -18.34
C ASN A 250 -26.27 -8.16 -17.27
N ALA A 251 -25.11 -7.64 -16.83
CA ALA A 251 -25.10 -6.62 -15.80
C ALA A 251 -25.80 -5.33 -16.23
N ILE A 252 -26.64 -4.79 -15.35
CA ILE A 252 -27.29 -3.50 -15.56
C ILE A 252 -26.38 -2.35 -15.15
N SER A 253 -26.41 -1.25 -15.91
CA SER A 253 -25.65 -0.05 -15.54
C SER A 253 -26.16 0.51 -14.22
N ASP A 254 -25.24 0.82 -13.31
CA ASP A 254 -25.54 1.53 -12.08
C ASP A 254 -24.85 2.88 -12.11
N GLU A 255 -25.62 3.95 -12.25
CA GLU A 255 -25.14 5.33 -12.23
C GLU A 255 -25.00 5.87 -10.79
N GLY A 256 -25.35 5.04 -9.78
CA GLY A 256 -25.26 5.40 -8.37
C GLY A 256 -23.85 5.29 -7.80
N GLU A 257 -23.55 6.08 -6.80
CA GLU A 257 -22.35 5.87 -5.97
C GLU A 257 -22.51 4.61 -5.10
N LEU A 258 -21.48 3.78 -5.03
CA LEU A 258 -21.36 2.77 -3.98
C LEU A 258 -21.21 3.51 -2.64
N LYS A 259 -22.25 3.52 -1.84
CA LYS A 259 -22.25 4.10 -0.50
C LYS A 259 -21.64 3.14 0.51
#